data_2c7cbcc21dcef62a79571d28c779e878
#
_entry.id   2c7cbcc21dcef62a79571d28c779e878
#
_cell.length_a   1.000
_cell.length_b   1.000
_cell.length_c   1.000
_cell.angle_alpha   90.00
_cell.angle_beta   90.00
_cell.angle_gamma   90.00
#
_symmetry.space_group_name_H-M   'P 1'
#
loop_
_entity.id
_entity.type
_entity.pdbx_description
1 polymer ?
#
loop_
_entity_poly.entity_id
_entity_poly.type
_entity_poly.pdbx_seq_one_letter_code
_entity_poly.pdbx_strand_id
1 'polypeptide(L)'
;MRMSDDPASQAPPVPPNVYLIGEAGFTPVFPKVGEPVTYYWSEANGGGEHPDTYHARVVWKVDDQTIDDVSVDCTPLATNGTAYRTTELSAPAAEGIGYSIELWVDVDHHSNFSEGSNYAYHAVTVDD
;
A
#
# COMPACT_ATOMS: atom_id res chain seq x y z
N MET A 1 24.33 39.45 1.75
CA MET A 1 23.98 38.66 1.64
C MET A 1 23.16 37.96 1.57
N ARG A 2 23.12 37.41 1.74
CA ARG A 2 22.46 36.66 1.67
C ARG A 2 21.97 35.79 1.69
N MET A 3 21.68 35.30 1.98
CA MET A 3 21.33 34.51 2.02
C MET A 3 20.54 33.53 1.86
N SER A 4 19.50 33.67 2.19
CA SER A 4 18.42 32.70 2.14
C SER A 4 18.46 31.86 0.89
N ASP A 5 19.04 32.30 -0.15
CA ASP A 5 19.23 31.48 -1.34
C ASP A 5 20.60 30.80 -1.36
N ASP A 6 21.29 30.84 -0.25
CA ASP A 6 22.49 30.04 -0.08
C ASP A 6 22.06 28.56 0.14
N PRO A 7 22.42 27.68 -0.76
CA PRO A 7 22.01 26.27 -0.60
C PRO A 7 22.45 25.66 0.72
N ALA A 8 23.55 26.07 1.28
CA ALA A 8 24.03 25.53 2.54
C ALA A 8 23.15 25.93 3.73
N SER A 9 22.39 27.01 3.58
CA SER A 9 21.50 27.45 4.66
C SER A 9 20.12 26.85 4.60
N GLN A 10 19.82 26.09 3.56
CA GLN A 10 18.53 25.46 3.41
C GLN A 10 18.49 24.16 4.18
N ALA A 11 17.36 23.91 4.78
CA ALA A 11 17.15 22.61 5.43
C ALA A 11 17.20 21.50 4.38
N PRO A 12 17.69 20.33 4.74
CA PRO A 12 17.60 19.18 3.84
C PRO A 12 16.14 18.90 3.47
N PRO A 13 15.90 18.34 2.28
CA PRO A 13 14.53 17.95 1.92
C PRO A 13 13.93 17.03 2.99
N VAL A 14 12.68 17.29 3.33
CA VAL A 14 11.96 16.42 4.24
C VAL A 14 11.61 15.16 3.46
N PRO A 15 11.96 13.98 3.97
CA PRO A 15 11.62 12.75 3.25
C PRO A 15 10.10 12.55 3.21
N PRO A 16 9.59 11.88 2.18
CA PRO A 16 8.18 11.52 2.18
C PRO A 16 7.89 10.56 3.31
N ASN A 17 6.63 10.54 3.73
CA ASN A 17 6.17 9.63 4.77
C ASN A 17 4.78 9.14 4.40
N VAL A 18 4.74 8.09 3.59
CA VAL A 18 3.49 7.52 3.10
C VAL A 18 2.99 6.49 4.11
N TYR A 19 1.74 6.62 4.48
CA TYR A 19 1.13 5.72 5.46
C TYR A 19 -0.32 5.48 5.11
N LEU A 20 -0.86 4.39 5.65
CA LEU A 20 -2.25 4.01 5.42
C LEU A 20 -3.18 4.90 6.24
N ILE A 21 -4.28 5.32 5.63
CA ILE A 21 -5.35 6.06 6.31
C ILE A 21 -6.65 5.29 6.13
N GLY A 22 -7.50 5.36 7.16
CA GLY A 22 -8.74 4.59 7.16
C GLY A 22 -8.45 3.11 7.19
N GLU A 23 -9.37 2.32 6.68
CA GLU A 23 -9.23 0.88 6.66
C GLU A 23 -8.98 0.38 5.24
N ALA A 24 -7.96 -0.42 5.08
CA ALA A 24 -7.78 -1.21 3.87
C ALA A 24 -8.77 -2.38 3.93
N GLY A 25 -9.16 -2.88 2.78
CA GLY A 25 -10.10 -3.99 2.74
C GLY A 25 -10.16 -4.64 1.38
N PHE A 26 -11.12 -5.54 1.25
CA PHE A 26 -11.29 -6.29 0.02
C PHE A 26 -12.77 -6.56 -0.22
N THR A 27 -13.11 -6.76 -1.49
CA THR A 27 -14.48 -7.06 -1.87
C THR A 27 -14.48 -8.17 -2.93
N PRO A 28 -15.36 -9.17 -2.83
CA PRO A 28 -16.35 -9.35 -1.77
C PRO A 28 -15.71 -9.74 -0.45
N VAL A 29 -16.41 -9.50 0.65
CA VAL A 29 -15.88 -9.79 2.00
C VAL A 29 -15.73 -11.29 2.22
N PHE A 30 -16.59 -12.07 1.60
CA PHE A 30 -16.48 -13.54 1.60
C PHE A 30 -16.40 -14.00 0.14
N PRO A 31 -15.21 -13.95 -0.44
CA PRO A 31 -15.04 -14.37 -1.84
C PRO A 31 -15.43 -15.83 -2.01
N LYS A 32 -15.91 -16.16 -3.19
CA LYS A 32 -16.23 -17.53 -3.54
C LYS A 32 -15.18 -18.08 -4.49
N VAL A 33 -15.10 -19.39 -4.52
CA VAL A 33 -14.24 -20.08 -5.50
C VAL A 33 -14.58 -19.58 -6.89
N GLY A 34 -13.56 -19.22 -7.64
CA GLY A 34 -13.74 -18.73 -9.00
C GLY A 34 -14.10 -17.26 -9.12
N GLU A 35 -14.20 -16.55 -8.00
CA GLU A 35 -14.57 -15.14 -8.00
C GLU A 35 -13.35 -14.27 -7.71
N PRO A 36 -12.98 -13.32 -8.59
CA PRO A 36 -11.86 -12.43 -8.33
C PRO A 36 -12.11 -11.54 -7.11
N VAL A 37 -11.03 -11.16 -6.47
CA VAL A 37 -11.06 -10.30 -5.28
C VAL A 37 -10.44 -8.97 -5.63
N THR A 38 -11.12 -7.87 -5.27
CA THR A 38 -10.55 -6.54 -5.41
C THR A 38 -10.07 -6.08 -4.04
N TYR A 39 -8.80 -5.74 -3.95
CA TYR A 39 -8.21 -5.20 -2.74
C TYR A 39 -8.09 -3.68 -2.88
N TYR A 40 -8.37 -2.96 -1.80
CA TYR A 40 -8.35 -1.49 -1.84
C TYR A 40 -7.76 -0.91 -0.56
N TRP A 41 -7.18 0.28 -0.68
CA TRP A 41 -6.65 1.00 0.46
C TRP A 41 -6.55 2.48 0.13
N SER A 42 -6.39 3.29 1.16
CA SER A 42 -6.12 4.71 1.01
C SER A 42 -4.83 5.04 1.72
N GLU A 43 -4.09 5.99 1.17
CA GLU A 43 -2.82 6.38 1.75
C GLU A 43 -2.67 7.90 1.72
N ALA A 44 -1.80 8.41 2.59
CA ALA A 44 -1.50 9.82 2.69
C ALA A 44 0.01 10.00 2.81
N ASN A 45 0.48 11.16 2.40
CA ASN A 45 1.87 11.56 2.58
C ASN A 45 1.95 12.68 3.61
N GLY A 46 2.45 12.37 4.81
CA GLY A 46 2.62 13.34 5.87
C GLY A 46 3.99 14.00 5.89
N GLY A 47 4.86 13.66 4.96
CA GLY A 47 6.22 14.21 4.88
C GLY A 47 6.39 15.17 3.72
N GLY A 48 7.61 15.24 3.21
CA GLY A 48 7.91 16.02 2.02
C GLY A 48 7.31 15.42 0.78
N GLU A 49 7.34 16.17 -0.32
CA GLU A 49 6.81 15.68 -1.59
C GLU A 49 7.51 14.39 -2.01
N HIS A 50 6.72 13.42 -2.46
CA HIS A 50 7.26 12.17 -3.00
C HIS A 50 7.59 12.43 -4.47
N PRO A 51 8.85 12.44 -4.85
CA PRO A 51 9.25 12.92 -6.19
C PRO A 51 8.98 11.92 -7.31
N ASP A 52 8.95 10.64 -7.01
CA ASP A 52 8.92 9.59 -8.00
C ASP A 52 7.75 8.63 -7.81
N THR A 53 7.44 7.90 -8.86
CA THR A 53 6.55 6.75 -8.74
C THR A 53 7.14 5.79 -7.72
N TYR A 54 6.31 5.32 -6.81
CA TYR A 54 6.71 4.33 -5.83
C TYR A 54 5.80 3.13 -5.95
N HIS A 55 6.04 2.11 -5.15
CA HIS A 55 5.33 0.86 -5.30
C HIS A 55 4.71 0.40 -3.99
N ALA A 56 3.53 -0.19 -4.10
CA ALA A 56 2.95 -0.99 -3.05
C ALA A 56 3.03 -2.45 -3.48
N ARG A 57 3.04 -3.33 -2.50
CA ARG A 57 3.07 -4.77 -2.75
C ARG A 57 1.88 -5.40 -2.07
N VAL A 58 1.14 -6.20 -2.81
CA VAL A 58 -0.01 -6.94 -2.28
C VAL A 58 0.26 -8.42 -2.50
N VAL A 59 0.23 -9.20 -1.42
CA VAL A 59 0.46 -10.64 -1.48
C VAL A 59 -0.80 -11.37 -1.05
N TRP A 60 -1.30 -12.22 -1.92
CA TRP A 60 -2.49 -13.04 -1.74
C TRP A 60 -2.01 -14.47 -1.58
N LYS A 61 -2.33 -15.08 -0.44
CA LYS A 61 -1.81 -16.41 -0.08
C LYS A 61 -2.91 -17.32 0.43
N VAL A 62 -2.66 -18.62 0.33
CA VAL A 62 -3.41 -19.65 1.03
C VAL A 62 -2.42 -20.63 1.66
N ASP A 63 -2.51 -20.82 2.99
CA ASP A 63 -1.66 -21.74 3.75
C ASP A 63 -0.17 -21.63 3.39
N ASP A 64 0.35 -20.39 3.40
CA ASP A 64 1.73 -20.05 3.08
C ASP A 64 2.11 -20.20 1.60
N GLN A 65 1.16 -20.58 0.74
CA GLN A 65 1.40 -20.59 -0.70
C GLN A 65 0.94 -19.30 -1.33
N THR A 66 1.82 -18.64 -2.06
CA THR A 66 1.50 -17.40 -2.75
C THR A 66 0.64 -17.70 -3.97
N ILE A 67 -0.52 -17.05 -4.03
CA ILE A 67 -1.39 -17.08 -5.21
C ILE A 67 -1.00 -15.93 -6.13
N ASP A 68 -0.92 -14.71 -5.58
CA ASP A 68 -0.50 -13.52 -6.31
C ASP A 68 0.48 -12.72 -5.46
N ASP A 69 1.45 -12.13 -6.13
CA ASP A 69 2.39 -11.19 -5.53
C ASP A 69 2.43 -10.01 -6.49
N VAL A 70 1.64 -8.98 -6.18
CA VAL A 70 1.39 -7.88 -7.11
C VAL A 70 2.14 -6.64 -6.68
N SER A 71 2.88 -6.06 -7.62
CA SER A 71 3.50 -4.75 -7.45
C SER A 71 2.58 -3.71 -8.08
N VAL A 72 2.14 -2.75 -7.29
CA VAL A 72 1.22 -1.71 -7.76
C VAL A 72 1.98 -0.40 -7.89
N ASP A 73 1.95 0.18 -9.09
CA ASP A 73 2.57 1.48 -9.33
C ASP A 73 1.73 2.58 -8.69
N CYS A 74 2.36 3.37 -7.85
CA CYS A 74 1.71 4.45 -7.13
C CYS A 74 2.23 5.79 -7.64
N THR A 75 1.31 6.63 -8.09
CA THR A 75 1.67 7.98 -8.51
C THR A 75 2.23 8.76 -7.34
N PRO A 76 3.19 9.66 -7.58
CA PRO A 76 3.76 10.47 -6.51
C PRO A 76 2.70 11.28 -5.76
N LEU A 77 2.91 11.46 -4.46
CA LEU A 77 2.02 12.25 -3.61
C LEU A 77 2.71 13.51 -3.14
N ALA A 78 2.03 14.63 -3.32
CA ALA A 78 2.47 15.88 -2.72
C ALA A 78 2.35 15.83 -1.21
N THR A 79 3.02 16.73 -0.52
CA THR A 79 2.85 16.90 0.93
C THR A 79 1.37 17.06 1.25
N ASN A 80 0.90 16.30 2.22
CA ASN A 80 -0.52 16.24 2.62
C ASN A 80 -1.44 15.69 1.54
N GLY A 81 -0.90 15.13 0.47
CA GLY A 81 -1.69 14.48 -0.56
C GLY A 81 -2.20 13.14 -0.09
N THR A 82 -3.32 12.72 -0.69
CA THR A 82 -3.93 11.41 -0.42
C THR A 82 -4.24 10.71 -1.73
N ALA A 83 -4.33 9.40 -1.67
CA ALA A 83 -4.73 8.60 -2.84
C ALA A 83 -5.49 7.36 -2.40
N TYR A 84 -6.47 6.98 -3.22
CA TYR A 84 -7.19 5.73 -3.09
C TYR A 84 -6.66 4.78 -4.16
N ARG A 85 -6.29 3.58 -3.75
CA ARG A 85 -5.66 2.60 -4.63
C ARG A 85 -6.43 1.30 -4.62
N THR A 86 -6.43 0.61 -5.75
CA THR A 86 -7.03 -0.72 -5.84
C THR A 86 -6.17 -1.63 -6.69
N THR A 87 -6.28 -2.92 -6.46
CA THR A 87 -5.72 -3.93 -7.35
C THR A 87 -6.61 -5.17 -7.34
N GLU A 88 -6.65 -5.87 -8.46
CA GLU A 88 -7.43 -7.08 -8.57
C GLU A 88 -6.54 -8.30 -8.31
N LEU A 89 -7.05 -9.23 -7.52
CA LEU A 89 -6.37 -10.47 -7.18
C LEU A 89 -7.08 -11.63 -7.85
N SER A 90 -6.32 -12.68 -8.13
CA SER A 90 -6.84 -13.87 -8.79
C SER A 90 -7.93 -14.54 -7.98
N ALA A 91 -8.86 -15.17 -8.67
CA ALA A 91 -9.91 -15.92 -8.02
C ALA A 91 -9.32 -17.11 -7.24
N PRO A 92 -9.80 -17.35 -6.02
CA PRO A 92 -9.35 -18.53 -5.27
C PRO A 92 -9.83 -19.81 -5.93
N ALA A 93 -9.03 -20.87 -5.82
CA ALA A 93 -9.31 -22.14 -6.47
C ALA A 93 -10.07 -23.11 -5.56
N ALA A 94 -10.09 -22.89 -4.26
CA ALA A 94 -10.75 -23.79 -3.31
C ALA A 94 -11.29 -22.98 -2.13
N GLU A 95 -12.34 -23.50 -1.49
CA GLU A 95 -12.83 -22.92 -0.26
C GLU A 95 -11.85 -23.15 0.89
N GLY A 96 -11.90 -22.33 1.92
CA GLY A 96 -11.06 -22.48 3.08
C GLY A 96 -10.93 -21.23 3.91
N ILE A 97 -10.26 -21.38 5.05
CA ILE A 97 -10.04 -20.29 6.00
C ILE A 97 -8.57 -19.89 6.11
N GLY A 98 -7.69 -20.54 5.37
CA GLY A 98 -6.24 -20.27 5.43
C GLY A 98 -5.77 -19.18 4.50
N TYR A 99 -6.67 -18.36 3.96
CA TYR A 99 -6.31 -17.29 3.04
C TYR A 99 -5.93 -16.02 3.77
N SER A 100 -5.01 -15.27 3.18
CA SER A 100 -4.62 -13.97 3.72
C SER A 100 -4.23 -13.02 2.61
N ILE A 101 -4.42 -11.73 2.88
CA ILE A 101 -3.93 -10.65 2.02
C ILE A 101 -3.02 -9.78 2.87
N GLU A 102 -1.85 -9.47 2.36
CA GLU A 102 -0.93 -8.57 3.02
C GLU A 102 -0.59 -7.41 2.09
N LEU A 103 -0.52 -6.23 2.66
CA LEU A 103 -0.19 -5.01 1.92
C LEU A 103 1.01 -4.34 2.57
N TRP A 104 1.98 -3.96 1.75
CA TRP A 104 3.07 -3.06 2.14
C TRP A 104 3.01 -1.85 1.22
N VAL A 105 2.92 -0.65 1.77
CA VAL A 105 3.01 0.58 0.97
C VAL A 105 4.44 1.08 0.97
N ASP A 106 4.82 1.72 -0.13
CA ASP A 106 6.15 2.31 -0.33
C ASP A 106 7.27 1.30 -0.04
N VAL A 107 7.23 0.16 -0.74
CA VAL A 107 8.25 -0.88 -0.59
C VAL A 107 9.62 -0.42 -1.07
N ASP A 108 9.70 0.71 -1.77
CA ASP A 108 10.95 1.29 -2.23
C ASP A 108 11.68 2.06 -1.13
N HIS A 109 11.07 2.14 0.04
CA HIS A 109 11.66 2.77 1.22
C HIS A 109 11.96 4.25 1.08
N HIS A 110 11.12 4.97 0.35
CA HIS A 110 11.22 6.42 0.27
C HIS A 110 10.69 7.09 1.55
N SER A 111 9.78 6.42 2.23
CA SER A 111 9.16 6.94 3.44
C SER A 111 9.99 6.62 4.67
N ASN A 112 9.90 7.47 5.67
CA ASN A 112 10.61 7.27 6.92
C ASN A 112 9.82 6.42 7.92
N PHE A 113 8.58 6.09 7.60
CA PHE A 113 7.69 5.25 8.42
C PHE A 113 7.50 5.77 9.86
N SER A 114 7.66 7.07 10.05
CA SER A 114 7.57 7.65 11.39
C SER A 114 6.12 7.86 11.85
N GLU A 115 5.16 7.77 10.95
CA GLU A 115 3.76 7.98 11.27
C GLU A 115 2.91 6.88 10.65
N GLY A 116 1.91 6.44 11.40
CA GLY A 116 0.96 5.47 10.92
C GLY A 116 1.59 4.13 10.55
N SER A 117 0.86 3.38 9.77
CA SER A 117 1.25 2.04 9.36
C SER A 117 1.48 1.98 7.86
N ASN A 118 2.52 1.24 7.48
CA ASN A 118 2.79 0.94 6.07
C ASN A 118 2.43 -0.49 5.72
N TYR A 119 1.79 -1.19 6.63
CA TYR A 119 1.49 -2.61 6.50
C TYR A 119 0.07 -2.89 6.95
N ALA A 120 -0.61 -3.77 6.22
CA ALA A 120 -1.93 -4.27 6.62
C ALA A 120 -2.01 -5.77 6.36
N TYR A 121 -2.70 -6.47 7.23
CA TYR A 121 -2.91 -7.91 7.14
C TYR A 121 -4.40 -8.21 7.27
N HIS A 122 -4.89 -9.13 6.43
CA HIS A 122 -6.28 -9.57 6.47
C HIS A 122 -6.35 -11.08 6.37
N ALA A 123 -7.05 -11.69 7.32
CA ALA A 123 -7.44 -13.08 7.17
C ALA A 123 -8.70 -13.12 6.32
N VAL A 124 -8.77 -14.06 5.39
CA VAL A 124 -9.87 -14.16 4.44
C VAL A 124 -10.44 -15.56 4.46
N THR A 125 -11.77 -15.64 4.51
CA THR A 125 -12.49 -16.91 4.39
C THR A 125 -13.07 -16.99 2.99
N VAL A 126 -12.77 -18.07 2.28
CA VAL A 126 -13.29 -18.31 0.94
C VAL A 126 -14.39 -19.33 1.03
N ASP A 127 -15.57 -18.97 0.53
CA ASP A 127 -16.74 -19.82 0.50
C ASP A 127 -16.82 -20.59 -0.83
N ASP A 128 -17.57 -21.65 -0.76
CA ASP A 128 -17.80 -22.46 -1.97
C ASP A 128 -18.74 -21.75 -2.94
#